data_896477cca351ab2b21227670c6606b89
#
_entry.id   896477cca351ab2b21227670c6606b89
#
_cell.length_a   1.000
_cell.length_b   1.000
_cell.length_c   1.000
_cell.angle_alpha   90.00
_cell.angle_beta   90.00
_cell.angle_gamma   90.00
#
_symmetry.space_group_name_H-M   'P 1'
#
loop_
_entity.id
_entity.type
_entity.pdbx_description
1 polymer ?
#
loop_
_entity_poly.entity_id
_entity_poly.type
_entity_poly.pdbx_seq_one_letter_code
_entity_poly.pdbx_strand_id
1 'polypeptide(L)'
;IPLMILNALAGKPLPVYGDGMQIRDWLYVEDHCRAILTVLDQGKLGETYNIGGHNEMANIQIVHTLCALLDEFRPRPDGKPYTEQITYVTDRPGHDRRYAIDAGKIGRELGWTPQETFETGICKTVEWYLQNQTWCERITSGKYRQERLGTSL
;
A
#
# COMPACT_ATOMS: atom_id res chain seq x y z
N ILE A 1 1.19 -1.41 -3.22
CA ILE A 1 0.85 -0.07 -3.72
C ILE A 1 1.98 0.48 -4.59
N PRO A 2 3.25 0.63 -4.16
CA PRO A 2 4.32 1.22 -4.99
C PRO A 2 4.48 0.55 -6.35
N LEU A 3 4.55 -0.79 -6.39
CA LEU A 3 4.68 -1.55 -7.64
C LEU A 3 3.53 -1.25 -8.62
N MET A 4 2.29 -1.19 -8.12
CA MET A 4 1.12 -0.92 -8.96
C MET A 4 1.18 0.47 -9.57
N ILE A 5 1.51 1.50 -8.78
CA ILE A 5 1.65 2.87 -9.27
C ILE A 5 2.75 2.96 -10.35
N LEU A 6 3.94 2.42 -10.06
CA LEU A 6 5.07 2.47 -11.00
C LEU A 6 4.81 1.67 -12.27
N ASN A 7 4.18 0.50 -12.16
CA ASN A 7 3.79 -0.29 -13.33
C ASN A 7 2.73 0.44 -14.17
N ALA A 8 1.71 1.01 -13.53
CA ALA A 8 0.68 1.77 -14.21
C ALA A 8 1.28 2.89 -15.05
N LEU A 9 2.12 3.73 -14.44
CA LEU A 9 2.81 4.84 -15.11
C LEU A 9 3.75 4.39 -16.23
N ALA A 10 4.33 3.19 -16.11
CA ALA A 10 5.20 2.61 -17.13
C ALA A 10 4.45 1.83 -18.23
N GLY A 11 3.13 1.80 -18.23
CA GLY A 11 2.32 1.02 -19.17
C GLY A 11 2.44 -0.51 -19.01
N LYS A 12 2.92 -0.98 -17.87
CA LYS A 12 3.11 -2.41 -17.56
C LYS A 12 1.86 -3.04 -16.96
N PRO A 13 1.69 -4.37 -17.02
CA PRO A 13 0.61 -5.06 -16.36
C PRO A 13 0.57 -4.81 -14.84
N LEU A 14 -0.64 -4.74 -14.28
CA LEU A 14 -0.91 -4.64 -12.84
C LEU A 14 -1.28 -6.04 -12.33
N PRO A 15 -0.33 -6.81 -11.79
CA PRO A 15 -0.56 -8.21 -11.45
C PRO A 15 -1.39 -8.32 -10.16
N VAL A 16 -2.58 -8.91 -10.27
CA VAL A 16 -3.46 -9.23 -9.15
C VAL A 16 -3.39 -10.73 -8.89
N TYR A 17 -3.01 -11.13 -7.69
CA TYR A 17 -2.88 -12.54 -7.30
C TYR A 17 -4.23 -13.19 -7.05
N GLY A 18 -4.45 -14.37 -7.65
CA GLY A 18 -5.69 -15.12 -7.51
C GLY A 18 -6.91 -14.29 -7.95
N ASP A 19 -7.89 -14.19 -7.08
CA ASP A 19 -9.11 -13.38 -7.29
C ASP A 19 -8.97 -11.92 -6.77
N GLY A 20 -7.84 -11.58 -6.16
CA GLY A 20 -7.61 -10.27 -5.57
C GLY A 20 -8.38 -10.00 -4.28
N MET A 21 -9.06 -10.99 -3.72
CA MET A 21 -9.93 -10.84 -2.55
C MET A 21 -9.21 -11.02 -1.21
N GLN A 22 -7.88 -11.09 -1.22
CA GLN A 22 -7.10 -11.10 0.01
C GLN A 22 -7.23 -9.74 0.71
N ILE A 23 -7.66 -9.77 1.98
CA ILE A 23 -7.92 -8.58 2.79
C ILE A 23 -6.67 -8.20 3.57
N ARG A 24 -6.37 -6.90 3.60
CA ARG A 24 -5.30 -6.30 4.42
C ARG A 24 -5.82 -5.06 5.12
N ASP A 25 -5.22 -4.75 6.27
CA ASP A 25 -5.44 -3.48 6.97
C ASP A 25 -4.45 -2.44 6.42
N TRP A 26 -4.97 -1.35 5.88
CA TRP A 26 -4.19 -0.32 5.21
C TRP A 26 -4.03 0.91 6.09
N LEU A 27 -2.79 1.34 6.27
CA LEU A 27 -2.44 2.47 7.12
C LEU A 27 -1.50 3.42 6.35
N TYR A 28 -1.78 4.72 6.43
CA TYR A 28 -0.93 5.74 5.85
C TYR A 28 0.44 5.77 6.54
N VAL A 29 1.50 5.94 5.75
CA VAL A 29 2.88 5.77 6.25
C VAL A 29 3.25 6.75 7.36
N GLU A 30 2.81 8.01 7.30
CA GLU A 30 3.10 8.99 8.35
C GLU A 30 2.37 8.68 9.65
N ASP A 31 1.15 8.12 9.56
CA ASP A 31 0.43 7.62 10.73
C ASP A 31 1.18 6.47 11.40
N HIS A 32 1.74 5.56 10.60
CA HIS A 32 2.58 4.47 11.12
C HIS A 32 3.85 5.02 11.78
N CYS A 33 4.52 5.98 11.16
CA CYS A 33 5.70 6.63 11.75
C CYS A 33 5.37 7.33 13.08
N ARG A 34 4.23 8.04 13.15
CA ARG A 34 3.76 8.66 14.41
C ARG A 34 3.49 7.62 15.50
N ALA A 35 2.88 6.48 15.13
CA ALA A 35 2.66 5.40 16.09
C ALA A 35 3.97 4.89 16.69
N ILE A 36 4.99 4.67 15.84
CA ILE A 36 6.32 4.24 16.28
C ILE A 36 6.92 5.27 17.25
N LEU A 37 6.89 6.55 16.90
CA LEU A 37 7.41 7.62 17.77
C LEU A 37 6.65 7.70 19.10
N THR A 38 5.33 7.55 19.08
CA THR A 38 4.51 7.51 20.28
C THR A 38 4.90 6.33 21.19
N VAL A 39 5.12 5.15 20.60
CA VAL A 39 5.55 3.97 21.38
C VAL A 39 6.95 4.17 21.98
N LEU A 40 7.87 4.77 21.22
CA LEU A 40 9.22 5.07 21.72
C LEU A 40 9.23 6.07 22.89
N ASP A 41 8.35 7.06 22.85
CA ASP A 41 8.27 8.13 23.86
C ASP A 41 7.47 7.73 25.10
N GLN A 42 6.36 7.02 24.92
CA GLN A 42 5.34 6.79 25.97
C GLN A 42 5.05 5.31 26.25
N GLY A 43 5.58 4.40 25.43
CA GLY A 43 5.34 2.96 25.59
C GLY A 43 5.93 2.41 26.89
N LYS A 44 5.22 1.48 27.51
CA LYS A 44 5.70 0.79 28.71
C LYS A 44 6.79 -0.21 28.31
N LEU A 45 7.89 -0.24 29.03
CA LEU A 45 8.99 -1.17 28.81
C LEU A 45 8.51 -2.63 28.94
N GLY A 46 8.88 -3.45 27.97
CA GLY A 46 8.51 -4.87 27.90
C GLY A 46 7.12 -5.14 27.32
N GLU A 47 6.35 -4.09 26.96
CA GLU A 47 5.04 -4.25 26.33
C GLU A 47 5.13 -4.22 24.81
N THR A 48 4.11 -4.80 24.17
CA THR A 48 3.94 -4.79 22.72
C THR A 48 2.70 -3.99 22.34
N TYR A 49 2.76 -3.27 21.23
CA TYR A 49 1.66 -2.47 20.69
C TYR A 49 1.45 -2.79 19.22
N ASN A 50 0.25 -3.27 18.88
CA ASN A 50 -0.15 -3.41 17.49
C ASN A 50 -0.51 -2.02 16.93
N ILE A 51 -0.11 -1.79 15.68
CA ILE A 51 -0.40 -0.57 14.93
C ILE A 51 -1.23 -0.97 13.72
N GLY A 52 -2.44 -0.45 13.58
CA GLY A 52 -3.37 -0.76 12.50
C GLY A 52 -4.21 0.45 12.09
N GLY A 53 -4.72 0.41 10.87
CA GLY A 53 -5.48 1.52 10.27
C GLY A 53 -6.99 1.42 10.45
N HIS A 54 -7.49 0.27 10.88
CA HIS A 54 -8.93 -0.07 10.84
C HIS A 54 -9.55 0.05 9.44
N ASN A 55 -8.73 -0.11 8.39
CA ASN A 55 -9.10 0.00 6.98
C ASN A 55 -8.91 -1.34 6.27
N GLU A 56 -9.71 -2.34 6.65
CA GLU A 56 -9.65 -3.66 6.02
C GLU A 56 -10.31 -3.62 4.64
N MET A 57 -9.50 -3.81 3.60
CA MET A 57 -9.99 -3.81 2.21
C MET A 57 -9.33 -4.92 1.40
N ALA A 58 -10.07 -5.43 0.41
CA ALA A 58 -9.54 -6.41 -0.54
C ALA A 58 -8.51 -5.77 -1.48
N ASN A 59 -7.48 -6.52 -1.85
CA ASN A 59 -6.41 -6.03 -2.73
C ASN A 59 -6.94 -5.50 -4.06
N ILE A 60 -7.95 -6.14 -4.66
CA ILE A 60 -8.54 -5.67 -5.91
C ILE A 60 -9.20 -4.30 -5.78
N GLN A 61 -9.82 -3.99 -4.63
CA GLN A 61 -10.40 -2.68 -4.37
C GLN A 61 -9.32 -1.59 -4.34
N ILE A 62 -8.16 -1.90 -3.72
CA ILE A 62 -7.01 -0.99 -3.71
C ILE A 62 -6.52 -0.73 -5.14
N VAL A 63 -6.40 -1.77 -5.97
CA VAL A 63 -5.95 -1.61 -7.36
C VAL A 63 -6.90 -0.74 -8.16
N HIS A 64 -8.22 -0.94 -8.02
CA HIS A 64 -9.21 -0.08 -8.68
C HIS A 64 -9.15 1.37 -8.19
N THR A 65 -8.99 1.59 -6.88
CA THR A 65 -8.82 2.96 -6.33
C THR A 65 -7.56 3.63 -6.88
N LEU A 66 -6.44 2.91 -6.96
CA LEU A 66 -5.21 3.43 -7.57
C LEU A 66 -5.39 3.79 -9.05
N CYS A 67 -6.06 2.93 -9.82
CA CYS A 67 -6.36 3.22 -11.22
C CYS A 67 -7.21 4.49 -11.36
N ALA A 68 -8.27 4.63 -10.57
CA ALA A 68 -9.15 5.79 -10.62
C ALA A 68 -8.39 7.10 -10.28
N LEU A 69 -7.55 7.09 -9.23
CA LEU A 69 -6.73 8.25 -8.87
C LEU A 69 -5.70 8.59 -9.97
N LEU A 70 -5.10 7.58 -10.60
CA LEU A 70 -4.17 7.81 -11.70
C LEU A 70 -4.89 8.32 -12.96
N ASP A 71 -6.09 7.83 -13.26
CA ASP A 71 -6.91 8.33 -14.37
C ASP A 71 -7.25 9.82 -14.16
N GLU A 72 -7.45 10.26 -12.91
CA GLU A 72 -7.72 11.66 -12.56
C GLU A 72 -6.44 12.51 -12.60
N PHE A 73 -5.37 12.09 -11.91
CA PHE A 73 -4.18 12.93 -11.71
C PHE A 73 -3.18 12.90 -12.87
N ARG A 74 -3.13 11.78 -13.57
CA ARG A 74 -2.20 11.56 -14.68
C ARG A 74 -2.81 10.64 -15.75
N PRO A 75 -3.86 11.09 -16.48
CA PRO A 75 -4.52 10.27 -17.49
C PRO A 75 -3.51 9.76 -18.54
N ARG A 76 -3.76 8.57 -19.03
CA ARG A 76 -2.91 7.93 -20.05
C ARG A 76 -2.99 8.69 -21.37
N PRO A 77 -1.86 8.84 -22.12
CA PRO A 77 -1.85 9.52 -23.41
C PRO A 77 -2.77 8.90 -24.48
N ASP A 78 -3.06 7.60 -24.36
CA ASP A 78 -3.94 6.86 -25.29
C ASP A 78 -5.44 7.00 -24.94
N GLY A 79 -5.76 7.73 -23.86
CA GLY A 79 -7.13 7.97 -23.39
C GLY A 79 -7.81 6.76 -22.75
N LYS A 80 -7.09 5.64 -22.57
CA LYS A 80 -7.62 4.43 -21.97
C LYS A 80 -7.49 4.46 -20.44
N PRO A 81 -8.41 3.84 -19.69
CA PRO A 81 -8.30 3.77 -18.24
C PRO A 81 -7.18 2.82 -17.82
N TYR A 82 -6.53 3.14 -16.68
CA TYR A 82 -5.50 2.28 -16.09
C TYR A 82 -6.01 0.90 -15.69
N THR A 83 -7.31 0.72 -15.49
CA THR A 83 -7.93 -0.58 -15.22
C THR A 83 -7.72 -1.60 -16.33
N GLU A 84 -7.50 -1.19 -17.59
CA GLU A 84 -7.14 -2.10 -18.69
C GLU A 84 -5.78 -2.81 -18.50
N GLN A 85 -4.93 -2.30 -17.62
CA GLN A 85 -3.65 -2.93 -17.31
C GLN A 85 -3.77 -4.03 -16.24
N ILE A 86 -4.92 -4.19 -15.59
CA ILE A 86 -5.14 -5.22 -14.56
C ILE A 86 -5.03 -6.60 -15.20
N THR A 87 -4.18 -7.44 -14.61
CA THR A 87 -3.94 -8.82 -15.07
C THR A 87 -3.99 -9.76 -13.87
N TYR A 88 -4.87 -10.74 -13.91
CA TYR A 88 -4.92 -11.77 -12.87
C TYR A 88 -3.82 -12.80 -13.08
N VAL A 89 -3.07 -13.10 -12.03
CA VAL A 89 -1.98 -14.06 -12.04
C VAL A 89 -2.22 -15.17 -11.02
N THR A 90 -1.58 -16.32 -11.22
CA THR A 90 -1.66 -17.44 -10.29
C THR A 90 -1.33 -16.99 -8.88
N ASP A 91 -2.15 -17.38 -7.92
CA ASP A 91 -1.91 -17.05 -6.51
C ASP A 91 -0.67 -17.78 -5.98
N ARG A 92 -0.02 -17.18 -5.00
CA ARG A 92 1.16 -17.79 -4.35
C ARG A 92 0.74 -18.85 -3.34
N PRO A 93 1.48 -19.93 -3.17
CA PRO A 93 1.24 -20.90 -2.11
C PRO A 93 1.25 -20.22 -0.72
N GLY A 94 0.32 -20.59 0.15
CA GLY A 94 0.24 -20.05 1.51
C GLY A 94 -0.14 -18.58 1.59
N HIS A 95 -0.84 -18.05 0.58
CA HIS A 95 -1.30 -16.65 0.61
C HIS A 95 -2.47 -16.49 1.57
N ASP A 96 -2.22 -15.85 2.70
CA ASP A 96 -3.25 -15.62 3.71
C ASP A 96 -4.43 -14.80 3.16
N ARG A 97 -5.63 -15.30 3.43
CA ARG A 97 -6.87 -14.69 2.96
C ARG A 97 -7.14 -13.34 3.63
N ARG A 98 -6.83 -13.21 4.92
CA ARG A 98 -7.10 -11.99 5.68
C ARG A 98 -6.05 -11.76 6.76
N TYR A 99 -5.56 -10.53 6.84
CA TYR A 99 -4.91 -9.97 8.01
C TYR A 99 -5.80 -8.89 8.61
N ALA A 100 -6.08 -9.04 9.92
CA ALA A 100 -6.78 -8.06 10.72
C ALA A 100 -5.94 -7.78 11.95
N ILE A 101 -5.85 -6.51 12.34
CA ILE A 101 -5.04 -6.05 13.45
C ILE A 101 -5.93 -5.35 14.48
N ASP A 102 -5.90 -5.82 15.72
CA ASP A 102 -6.48 -5.06 16.83
C ASP A 102 -5.46 -4.05 17.37
N ALA A 103 -5.65 -2.80 17.00
CA ALA A 103 -4.85 -1.66 17.46
C ALA A 103 -5.48 -0.96 18.70
N GLY A 104 -6.47 -1.55 19.36
CA GLY A 104 -7.18 -0.91 20.46
C GLY A 104 -6.29 -0.60 21.68
N LYS A 105 -5.23 -1.40 21.94
CA LYS A 105 -4.31 -1.17 23.05
C LYS A 105 -3.55 0.15 22.91
N ILE A 106 -2.96 0.43 21.75
CA ILE A 106 -2.20 1.67 21.54
C ILE A 106 -3.09 2.90 21.69
N GLY A 107 -4.34 2.82 21.23
CA GLY A 107 -5.33 3.90 21.43
C GLY A 107 -5.65 4.14 22.89
N ARG A 108 -5.97 3.08 23.64
CA ARG A 108 -6.34 3.19 25.06
C ARG A 108 -5.19 3.62 25.97
N GLU A 109 -3.98 3.13 25.72
CA GLU A 109 -2.85 3.34 26.63
C GLU A 109 -1.99 4.55 26.26
N LEU A 110 -1.87 4.85 24.97
CA LEU A 110 -1.00 5.91 24.46
C LEU A 110 -1.75 7.03 23.72
N GLY A 111 -3.08 6.94 23.59
CA GLY A 111 -3.90 7.94 22.93
C GLY A 111 -3.68 8.06 21.41
N TRP A 112 -2.96 7.12 20.80
CA TRP A 112 -2.70 7.18 19.37
C TRP A 112 -3.87 6.62 18.55
N THR A 113 -4.23 7.37 17.50
CA THR A 113 -5.17 6.94 16.45
C THR A 113 -4.66 7.41 15.09
N PRO A 114 -5.02 6.73 13.98
CA PRO A 114 -4.78 7.23 12.64
C PRO A 114 -5.40 8.62 12.45
N GLN A 115 -4.73 9.52 11.76
CA GLN A 115 -5.24 10.84 11.38
C GLN A 115 -5.82 10.84 9.96
N GLU A 116 -5.32 9.95 9.11
CA GLU A 116 -5.78 9.80 7.74
C GLU A 116 -6.80 8.67 7.64
N THR A 117 -7.84 8.89 6.81
CA THR A 117 -8.67 7.78 6.32
C THR A 117 -7.95 7.03 5.22
N PHE A 118 -8.49 5.90 4.77
CA PHE A 118 -7.93 5.20 3.61
C PHE A 118 -7.91 6.12 2.37
N GLU A 119 -9.01 6.83 2.11
CA GLU A 119 -9.16 7.68 0.93
C GLU A 119 -8.16 8.83 0.93
N THR A 120 -7.99 9.52 2.06
CA THR A 120 -7.03 10.63 2.14
C THR A 120 -5.59 10.14 2.10
N GLY A 121 -5.27 9.04 2.75
CA GLY A 121 -3.93 8.46 2.78
C GLY A 121 -3.49 7.89 1.43
N ILE A 122 -4.39 7.20 0.70
CA ILE A 122 -4.06 6.67 -0.63
C ILE A 122 -3.87 7.77 -1.67
N CYS A 123 -4.69 8.84 -1.61
CA CYS A 123 -4.55 10.01 -2.45
C CYS A 123 -3.17 10.66 -2.26
N LYS A 124 -2.78 10.98 -1.03
CA LYS A 124 -1.45 11.52 -0.70
C LYS A 124 -0.32 10.61 -1.16
N THR A 125 -0.51 9.30 -1.05
CA THR A 125 0.48 8.31 -1.52
C THR A 125 0.65 8.38 -3.03
N VAL A 126 -0.44 8.42 -3.82
CA VAL A 126 -0.36 8.53 -5.29
C VAL A 126 0.30 9.85 -5.68
N GLU A 127 -0.12 10.97 -5.09
CA GLU A 127 0.49 12.29 -5.36
C GLU A 127 1.99 12.29 -5.08
N TRP A 128 2.42 11.69 -3.97
CA TRP A 128 3.84 11.59 -3.64
C TRP A 128 4.63 10.84 -4.72
N TYR A 129 4.13 9.70 -5.21
CA TYR A 129 4.78 8.95 -6.28
C TYR A 129 4.83 9.73 -7.60
N LEU A 130 3.79 10.49 -7.92
CA LEU A 130 3.76 11.35 -9.11
C LEU A 130 4.78 12.48 -9.04
N GLN A 131 5.00 13.05 -7.85
CA GLN A 131 5.93 14.16 -7.62
C GLN A 131 7.39 13.69 -7.45
N ASN A 132 7.63 12.43 -7.07
CA ASN A 132 8.97 11.91 -6.72
C ASN A 132 9.49 10.84 -7.69
N GLN A 133 9.17 10.94 -8.99
CA GLN A 133 9.57 9.96 -10.00
C GLN A 133 11.09 9.78 -10.08
N THR A 134 11.87 10.86 -10.04
CA THR A 134 13.34 10.79 -10.04
C THR A 134 13.90 10.00 -8.85
N TRP A 135 13.29 10.12 -7.67
CA TRP A 135 13.67 9.30 -6.50
C TRP A 135 13.37 7.82 -6.77
N CYS A 136 12.18 7.51 -7.32
CA CYS A 136 11.80 6.15 -7.67
C CYS A 136 12.77 5.55 -8.70
N GLU A 137 13.14 6.30 -9.74
CA GLU A 137 14.11 5.89 -10.76
C GLU A 137 15.48 5.58 -10.18
N ARG A 138 15.98 6.40 -9.25
CA ARG A 138 17.26 6.16 -8.57
C ARG A 138 17.25 4.87 -7.77
N ILE A 139 16.15 4.56 -7.08
CA ILE A 139 16.00 3.31 -6.34
C ILE A 139 15.97 2.11 -7.30
N THR A 140 15.18 2.20 -8.37
CA THR A 140 14.98 1.08 -9.31
C THR A 140 16.15 0.88 -10.29
N SER A 141 16.90 1.91 -10.62
CA SER A 141 18.10 1.82 -11.47
C SER A 141 19.32 1.22 -10.77
N GLY A 142 19.30 1.11 -9.44
CA GLY A 142 20.37 0.52 -8.64
C GLY A 142 20.27 -1.02 -8.57
N LYS A 143 20.41 -1.55 -7.35
CA LYS A 143 20.34 -3.00 -7.09
C LYS A 143 18.93 -3.56 -7.00
N TYR A 144 17.94 -2.71 -6.74
CA TYR A 144 16.54 -3.12 -6.57
C TYR A 144 15.82 -3.18 -7.92
N ARG A 145 15.62 -4.39 -8.44
CA ARG A 145 14.98 -4.63 -9.74
C ARG A 145 13.48 -4.88 -9.68
N GLN A 146 12.84 -4.68 -8.52
CA GLN A 146 11.42 -4.99 -8.30
C GLN A 146 11.07 -6.47 -8.56
N GLU A 147 12.03 -7.35 -8.43
CA GLU A 147 11.82 -8.79 -8.61
C GLU A 147 10.96 -9.33 -7.47
N ARG A 148 10.14 -10.33 -7.79
CA ARG A 148 9.31 -11.01 -6.80
C ARG A 148 10.20 -11.69 -5.77
N LEU A 149 10.11 -11.30 -4.51
CA LEU A 149 10.81 -11.96 -3.42
C LEU A 149 10.27 -13.39 -3.24
N GLY A 150 11.17 -14.35 -3.04
CA GLY A 150 10.81 -15.75 -2.75
C GLY A 150 10.55 -16.63 -3.98
N THR A 151 10.93 -16.22 -5.20
CA THR A 151 10.85 -17.06 -6.39
C THR A 151 12.18 -17.68 -6.83
N SER A 152 13.28 -17.37 -6.14
CA SER A 152 14.58 -18.01 -6.37
C SER A 152 14.68 -19.24 -5.45
N LEU A 153 14.42 -20.41 -6.01
CA LEU A 153 14.98 -21.69 -5.57
C LEU A 153 16.07 -22.06 -6.55
#